data_cdf3d4d5732c84e89434e7e89100a74b
#
_entry.id   cdf3d4d5732c84e89434e7e89100a74b
#
_cell.length_a   1.000
_cell.length_b   1.000
_cell.length_c   1.000
_cell.angle_alpha   90.00
_cell.angle_beta   90.00
_cell.angle_gamma   90.00
#
_symmetry.space_group_name_H-M   'P 1'
#
loop_
_entity.id
_entity.type
_entity.pdbx_description
1 polymer ?
#
loop_
_entity_poly.entity_id
_entity_poly.type
_entity_poly.pdbx_seq_one_letter_code
_entity_poly.pdbx_strand_id
1 'polypeptide(L)'
;MLENFIKNRIIQALPFTPNEGQTELLQLLTQFILSRNEQKGFVLRGYAGTGKTSIMAALVKALSELKQPVVLLAPTGRAAKVLARYANKAAYTIHKYIYRQDKLGTESFSLSDNLHKHTIFIIDEASMISGQQDNPTFGTGILLKDLIKYVYSGEGCSMLLLGDDAQLPPIGSEISPALDLNYLMGFGLEITSYTLTQVARQALDSGILNNATNIREQINKNTTKFDYKFTPDFQAFSGGDFLE
;
A
#
# COMPACT_ATOMS: atom_id res chain seq x y z
N MET A 1 -18.29 20.17 7.19
CA MET A 1 -18.80 20.38 5.80
C MET A 1 -17.81 19.85 4.76
N LEU A 2 -16.53 20.30 4.74
CA LEU A 2 -15.50 19.86 3.79
C LEU A 2 -15.17 18.35 3.88
N GLU A 3 -15.08 17.82 5.08
CA GLU A 3 -14.84 16.40 5.35
C GLU A 3 -15.89 15.50 4.68
N ASN A 4 -17.19 15.80 4.90
CA ASN A 4 -18.28 15.06 4.25
C ASN A 4 -18.26 15.20 2.72
N PHE A 5 -17.84 16.35 2.21
CA PHE A 5 -17.72 16.57 0.78
C PHE A 5 -16.64 15.65 0.16
N ILE A 6 -15.44 15.63 0.73
CA ILE A 6 -14.35 14.76 0.24
C ILE A 6 -14.75 13.29 0.36
N LYS A 7 -15.26 12.86 1.52
CA LYS A 7 -15.73 11.49 1.75
C LYS A 7 -16.76 11.07 0.71
N ASN A 8 -17.77 11.91 0.45
CA ASN A 8 -18.79 11.61 -0.55
C ASN A 8 -18.22 11.52 -1.96
N ARG A 9 -17.22 12.33 -2.32
CA ARG A 9 -16.55 12.22 -3.61
C ARG A 9 -15.82 10.89 -3.77
N ILE A 10 -15.17 10.40 -2.72
CA ILE A 10 -14.53 9.08 -2.75
C ILE A 10 -15.59 7.99 -2.89
N ILE A 11 -16.69 8.05 -2.12
CA ILE A 11 -17.79 7.09 -2.19
C ILE A 11 -18.40 7.04 -3.60
N GLN A 12 -18.64 8.18 -4.23
CA GLN A 12 -19.17 8.25 -5.60
C GLN A 12 -18.23 7.65 -6.66
N ALA A 13 -16.93 7.64 -6.37
CA ALA A 13 -15.92 7.04 -7.25
C ALA A 13 -15.76 5.52 -7.05
N LEU A 14 -16.33 4.94 -5.98
CA LEU A 14 -16.28 3.50 -5.73
C LEU A 14 -17.25 2.76 -6.67
N PRO A 15 -16.87 1.57 -7.18
CA PRO A 15 -17.74 0.73 -7.99
C PRO A 15 -18.75 -0.08 -7.16
N PHE A 16 -18.78 0.09 -5.84
CA PHE A 16 -19.65 -0.63 -4.91
C PHE A 16 -20.00 0.24 -3.70
N THR A 17 -21.01 -0.17 -2.93
CA THR A 17 -21.34 0.47 -1.64
C THR A 17 -20.35 -0.01 -0.58
N PRO A 18 -19.66 0.91 0.11
CA PRO A 18 -18.69 0.56 1.15
C PRO A 18 -19.40 -0.11 2.34
N ASN A 19 -18.74 -1.13 2.92
CA ASN A 19 -19.15 -1.72 4.19
C ASN A 19 -18.74 -0.81 5.39
N GLU A 20 -19.06 -1.23 6.62
CA GLU A 20 -18.75 -0.44 7.82
C GLU A 20 -17.26 -0.15 7.96
N GLY A 21 -16.38 -1.17 7.85
CA GLY A 21 -14.93 -0.99 7.94
C GLY A 21 -14.36 -0.11 6.84
N GLN A 22 -14.87 -0.23 5.62
CA GLN A 22 -14.50 0.64 4.51
C GLN A 22 -15.00 2.07 4.74
N THR A 23 -16.18 2.25 5.33
CA THR A 23 -16.72 3.58 5.66
C THR A 23 -15.89 4.27 6.73
N GLU A 24 -15.44 3.54 7.74
CA GLU A 24 -14.52 4.04 8.77
C GLU A 24 -13.17 4.42 8.18
N LEU A 25 -12.60 3.57 7.33
CA LEU A 25 -11.38 3.90 6.60
C LEU A 25 -11.52 5.20 5.79
N LEU A 26 -12.63 5.38 5.07
CA LEU A 26 -12.88 6.60 4.30
C LEU A 26 -12.95 7.85 5.19
N GLN A 27 -13.47 7.72 6.40
CA GLN A 27 -13.46 8.78 7.40
C GLN A 27 -12.03 9.16 7.80
N LEU A 28 -11.21 8.17 8.18
CA LEU A 28 -9.82 8.38 8.58
C LEU A 28 -8.95 8.94 7.44
N LEU A 29 -9.13 8.43 6.20
CA LEU A 29 -8.44 8.97 5.02
C LEU A 29 -8.81 10.43 4.77
N THR A 30 -10.06 10.80 4.96
CA THR A 30 -10.51 12.19 4.81
C THR A 30 -9.87 13.09 5.87
N GLN A 31 -9.80 12.64 7.11
CA GLN A 31 -9.12 13.36 8.19
C GLN A 31 -7.62 13.52 7.92
N PHE A 32 -6.97 12.46 7.45
CA PHE A 32 -5.56 12.48 7.01
C PHE A 32 -5.32 13.52 5.92
N ILE A 33 -6.19 13.57 4.88
CA ILE A 33 -6.07 14.53 3.79
C ILE A 33 -6.19 15.96 4.31
N LEU A 34 -7.13 16.23 5.21
CA LEU A 34 -7.42 17.56 5.76
C LEU A 34 -6.46 18.00 6.87
N SER A 35 -5.73 17.08 7.48
CA SER A 35 -4.76 17.41 8.52
C SER A 35 -3.68 18.34 7.99
N ARG A 36 -3.32 19.35 8.78
CA ARG A 36 -2.25 20.31 8.47
C ARG A 36 -0.89 19.90 9.03
N ASN A 37 -0.80 18.75 9.70
CA ASN A 37 0.47 18.26 10.21
C ASN A 37 1.39 17.90 9.02
N GLU A 38 2.58 18.47 9.00
CA GLU A 38 3.58 18.26 7.94
C GLU A 38 4.31 16.92 8.06
N GLN A 39 4.31 16.30 9.26
CA GLN A 39 4.93 15.01 9.52
C GLN A 39 3.90 13.87 9.56
N LYS A 40 2.74 14.05 8.93
CA LYS A 40 1.67 13.04 8.92
C LYS A 40 1.95 11.92 7.92
N GLY A 41 1.70 10.69 8.34
CA GLY A 41 1.68 9.51 7.50
C GLY A 41 0.42 8.67 7.73
N PHE A 42 0.08 7.83 6.77
CA PHE A 42 -1.02 6.89 6.87
C PHE A 42 -0.58 5.50 6.47
N VAL A 43 -0.91 4.49 7.28
CA VAL A 43 -0.66 3.07 6.97
C VAL A 43 -1.98 2.33 6.82
N LEU A 44 -2.27 1.91 5.60
CA LEU A 44 -3.42 1.06 5.30
C LEU A 44 -2.96 -0.38 5.13
N ARG A 45 -3.39 -1.22 6.06
CA ARG A 45 -3.20 -2.66 5.98
C ARG A 45 -4.50 -3.32 5.53
N GLY A 46 -4.38 -4.51 5.00
CA GLY A 46 -5.56 -5.32 4.70
C GLY A 46 -5.21 -6.48 3.80
N TYR A 47 -6.01 -7.50 3.89
CA TYR A 47 -5.83 -8.76 3.18
C TYR A 47 -6.26 -8.67 1.70
N ALA A 48 -5.90 -9.67 0.91
CA ALA A 48 -6.43 -9.82 -0.44
C ALA A 48 -7.97 -9.83 -0.42
N GLY A 49 -8.60 -9.15 -1.38
CA GLY A 49 -10.08 -9.11 -1.48
C GLY A 49 -10.79 -8.15 -0.53
N THR A 50 -10.10 -7.39 0.33
CA THR A 50 -10.74 -6.40 1.23
C THR A 50 -11.10 -5.08 0.57
N GLY A 51 -10.70 -4.88 -0.70
CA GLY A 51 -11.03 -3.69 -1.47
C GLY A 51 -10.01 -2.56 -1.41
N LYS A 52 -8.79 -2.78 -0.87
CA LYS A 52 -7.71 -1.77 -0.82
C LYS A 52 -7.51 -1.06 -2.16
N THR A 53 -7.30 -1.83 -3.22
CA THR A 53 -7.02 -1.31 -4.57
C THR A 53 -8.17 -0.47 -5.11
N SER A 54 -9.41 -0.91 -4.90
CA SER A 54 -10.61 -0.17 -5.36
C SER A 54 -10.79 1.14 -4.59
N ILE A 55 -10.59 1.11 -3.27
CA ILE A 55 -10.64 2.32 -2.44
C ILE A 55 -9.54 3.29 -2.86
N MET A 56 -8.34 2.78 -3.14
CA MET A 56 -7.22 3.61 -3.57
C MET A 56 -7.44 4.26 -4.93
N ALA A 57 -8.01 3.51 -5.89
CA ALA A 57 -8.39 4.05 -7.18
C ALA A 57 -9.45 5.17 -7.04
N ALA A 58 -10.46 4.95 -6.21
CA ALA A 58 -11.49 5.94 -5.91
C ALA A 58 -10.90 7.19 -5.22
N LEU A 59 -9.98 7.00 -4.26
CA LEU A 59 -9.28 8.09 -3.59
C LEU A 59 -8.47 8.92 -4.59
N VAL A 60 -7.66 8.28 -5.43
CA VAL A 60 -6.82 8.97 -6.44
C VAL A 60 -7.69 9.76 -7.41
N LYS A 61 -8.84 9.20 -7.85
CA LYS A 61 -9.80 9.90 -8.70
C LYS A 61 -10.37 11.13 -8.00
N ALA A 62 -10.87 10.99 -6.78
CA ALA A 62 -11.43 12.10 -6.01
C ALA A 62 -10.38 13.21 -5.75
N LEU A 63 -9.14 12.83 -5.37
CA LEU A 63 -8.06 13.78 -5.18
C LEU A 63 -7.69 14.53 -6.47
N SER A 64 -7.71 13.83 -7.62
CA SER A 64 -7.45 14.45 -8.92
C SER A 64 -8.54 15.49 -9.29
N GLU A 65 -9.81 15.18 -9.04
CA GLU A 65 -10.94 16.12 -9.23
C GLU A 65 -10.82 17.35 -8.31
N LEU A 66 -10.30 17.16 -7.10
CA LEU A 66 -10.04 18.22 -6.14
C LEU A 66 -8.73 19.00 -6.41
N LYS A 67 -8.01 18.66 -7.49
CA LYS A 67 -6.70 19.22 -7.82
C LYS A 67 -5.64 19.04 -6.72
N GLN A 68 -5.82 18.04 -5.86
CA GLN A 68 -4.82 17.67 -4.87
C GLN A 68 -3.70 16.88 -5.57
N PRO A 69 -2.44 17.33 -5.50
CA PRO A 69 -1.33 16.62 -6.12
C PRO A 69 -1.13 15.24 -5.48
N VAL A 70 -0.96 14.21 -6.34
CA VAL A 70 -0.72 12.83 -5.92
C VAL A 70 0.37 12.22 -6.79
N VAL A 71 1.32 11.55 -6.16
CA VAL A 71 2.34 10.71 -6.79
C VAL A 71 2.10 9.25 -6.39
N LEU A 72 2.12 8.35 -7.38
CA LEU A 72 1.90 6.93 -7.19
C LEU A 72 3.22 6.18 -7.34
N LEU A 73 3.60 5.43 -6.30
CA LEU A 73 4.85 4.67 -6.26
C LEU A 73 4.59 3.21 -5.89
N ALA A 74 5.50 2.33 -6.32
CA ALA A 74 5.54 0.94 -5.90
C ALA A 74 6.98 0.42 -5.85
N PRO A 75 7.29 -0.64 -5.08
CA PRO A 75 8.65 -1.17 -4.99
C PRO A 75 9.13 -1.82 -6.29
N THR A 76 8.24 -2.38 -7.10
CA THR A 76 8.59 -3.11 -8.33
C THR A 76 7.92 -2.53 -9.57
N GLY A 77 8.52 -2.76 -10.76
CA GLY A 77 7.94 -2.32 -12.03
C GLY A 77 6.59 -2.99 -12.35
N ARG A 78 6.39 -4.24 -11.91
CA ARG A 78 5.10 -4.94 -12.05
C ARG A 78 4.03 -4.27 -11.19
N ALA A 79 4.31 -4.04 -9.93
CA ALA A 79 3.38 -3.37 -9.02
C ALA A 79 3.04 -1.95 -9.51
N ALA A 80 4.04 -1.17 -9.97
CA ALA A 80 3.80 0.16 -10.54
C ALA A 80 2.88 0.12 -11.76
N LYS A 81 3.04 -0.85 -12.68
CA LYS A 81 2.15 -1.01 -13.84
C LYS A 81 0.72 -1.36 -13.43
N VAL A 82 0.55 -2.23 -12.44
CA VAL A 82 -0.76 -2.62 -11.91
C VAL A 82 -1.43 -1.41 -11.25
N LEU A 83 -0.71 -0.70 -10.38
CA LEU A 83 -1.20 0.51 -9.71
C LEU A 83 -1.62 1.59 -10.73
N ALA A 84 -0.80 1.84 -11.76
CA ALA A 84 -1.12 2.81 -12.81
C ALA A 84 -2.41 2.47 -13.55
N ARG A 85 -2.64 1.18 -13.83
CA ARG A 85 -3.86 0.70 -14.51
C ARG A 85 -5.11 0.92 -13.65
N TYR A 86 -5.06 0.55 -12.36
CA TYR A 86 -6.21 0.70 -11.46
C TYR A 86 -6.52 2.16 -11.14
N ALA A 87 -5.50 2.97 -10.91
CA ALA A 87 -5.67 4.38 -10.58
C ALA A 87 -5.93 5.27 -11.82
N ASN A 88 -5.81 4.73 -13.03
CA ASN A 88 -5.82 5.48 -14.30
C ASN A 88 -4.91 6.71 -14.25
N LYS A 89 -3.72 6.56 -13.67
CA LYS A 89 -2.72 7.61 -13.44
C LYS A 89 -1.33 7.00 -13.50
N ALA A 90 -0.35 7.75 -14.01
CA ALA A 90 1.03 7.28 -14.06
C ALA A 90 1.55 6.91 -12.66
N ALA A 91 2.18 5.75 -12.57
CA ALA A 91 2.87 5.27 -11.37
C ALA A 91 4.29 4.83 -11.71
N TYR A 92 5.19 4.95 -10.77
CA TYR A 92 6.62 4.71 -10.96
C TYR A 92 7.16 3.76 -9.91
N THR A 93 8.31 3.14 -10.18
CA THR A 93 9.03 2.47 -9.10
C THR A 93 9.66 3.51 -8.17
N ILE A 94 9.73 3.18 -6.87
CA ILE A 94 10.35 4.06 -5.87
C ILE A 94 11.75 4.45 -6.33
N HIS A 95 12.60 3.48 -6.70
CA HIS A 95 13.96 3.74 -7.15
C HIS A 95 14.03 4.72 -8.31
N LYS A 96 13.24 4.51 -9.36
CA LYS A 96 13.24 5.39 -10.54
C LYS A 96 12.81 6.81 -10.19
N TYR A 97 12.02 6.98 -9.12
CA TYR A 97 11.42 8.26 -8.80
C TYR A 97 12.27 9.10 -7.86
N ILE A 98 12.88 8.47 -6.84
CA ILE A 98 13.59 9.21 -5.79
C ILE A 98 15.10 9.33 -6.02
N TYR A 99 15.68 8.52 -6.92
CA TYR A 99 17.12 8.56 -7.17
C TYR A 99 17.46 9.11 -8.55
N ARG A 100 18.63 9.73 -8.62
CA ARG A 100 19.27 10.15 -9.86
C ARG A 100 20.72 9.67 -9.89
N GLN A 101 21.25 9.39 -11.07
CA GLN A 101 22.64 9.04 -11.27
C GLN A 101 23.54 10.25 -10.96
N ASP A 102 24.60 10.06 -10.18
CA ASP A 102 25.46 11.16 -9.73
C ASP A 102 26.26 11.79 -10.88
N LYS A 103 26.87 10.95 -11.72
CA LYS A 103 27.61 11.36 -12.92
C LYS A 103 27.42 10.33 -14.01
N LEU A 104 27.46 10.76 -15.27
CA LEU A 104 27.48 9.85 -16.40
C LEU A 104 28.65 8.86 -16.26
N GLY A 105 28.34 7.57 -16.28
CA GLY A 105 29.35 6.50 -16.18
C GLY A 105 29.68 6.03 -14.76
N THR A 106 29.06 6.60 -13.71
CA THR A 106 29.17 6.05 -12.34
C THR A 106 28.00 5.10 -12.05
N GLU A 107 28.25 4.09 -11.23
CA GLU A 107 27.20 3.18 -10.73
C GLU A 107 26.56 3.69 -9.42
N SER A 108 26.84 4.94 -9.02
CA SER A 108 26.27 5.54 -7.79
C SER A 108 25.07 6.43 -8.11
N PHE A 109 24.07 6.34 -7.25
CA PHE A 109 22.82 7.08 -7.36
C PHE A 109 22.54 7.82 -6.05
N SER A 110 22.40 9.13 -6.13
CA SER A 110 22.02 9.98 -5.00
C SER A 110 20.53 10.23 -4.97
N LEU A 111 20.04 10.56 -3.77
CA LEU A 111 18.67 11.00 -3.57
C LEU A 111 18.42 12.31 -4.32
N SER A 112 17.36 12.36 -5.12
CA SER A 112 16.95 13.56 -5.83
C SER A 112 16.38 14.60 -4.87
N ASP A 113 16.39 15.88 -5.26
CA ASP A 113 15.63 16.89 -4.54
C ASP A 113 14.13 16.70 -4.76
N ASN A 114 13.35 16.81 -3.70
CA ASN A 114 11.89 16.77 -3.80
C ASN A 114 11.36 18.19 -4.00
N LEU A 115 10.97 18.50 -5.23
CA LEU A 115 10.39 19.81 -5.59
C LEU A 115 8.85 19.84 -5.48
N HIS A 116 8.24 18.78 -4.98
CA HIS A 116 6.79 18.70 -4.79
C HIS A 116 6.35 19.55 -3.60
N LYS A 117 5.13 20.12 -3.73
CA LYS A 117 4.46 20.87 -2.67
C LYS A 117 3.09 20.26 -2.40
N HIS A 118 2.75 20.14 -1.11
CA HIS A 118 1.45 19.66 -0.64
C HIS A 118 0.99 18.37 -1.35
N THR A 119 1.93 17.48 -1.65
CA THR A 119 1.71 16.28 -2.46
C THR A 119 1.55 15.06 -1.56
N ILE A 120 0.54 14.23 -1.85
CA ILE A 120 0.35 12.95 -1.19
C ILE A 120 1.07 11.88 -2.02
N PHE A 121 2.09 11.27 -1.45
CA PHE A 121 2.78 10.11 -2.01
C PHE A 121 2.05 8.83 -1.58
N ILE A 122 1.49 8.10 -2.53
CA ILE A 122 0.79 6.84 -2.29
C ILE A 122 1.70 5.71 -2.75
N ILE A 123 2.07 4.83 -1.80
CA ILE A 123 2.98 3.72 -2.03
C ILE A 123 2.20 2.42 -1.88
N ASP A 124 2.01 1.71 -2.97
CA ASP A 124 1.38 0.38 -2.97
C ASP A 124 2.42 -0.72 -2.80
N GLU A 125 1.99 -1.89 -2.34
CA GLU A 125 2.85 -3.04 -2.01
C GLU A 125 3.99 -2.67 -1.03
N ALA A 126 3.70 -1.79 -0.07
CA ALA A 126 4.69 -1.30 0.89
C ALA A 126 5.28 -2.44 1.76
N SER A 127 4.56 -3.55 1.93
CA SER A 127 5.04 -4.77 2.61
C SER A 127 6.37 -5.31 2.05
N MET A 128 6.69 -5.02 0.79
CA MET A 128 7.91 -5.45 0.13
C MET A 128 9.12 -4.52 0.37
N ILE A 129 8.94 -3.38 1.04
CA ILE A 129 10.01 -2.39 1.22
C ILE A 129 10.86 -2.78 2.42
N SER A 130 12.16 -2.99 2.18
CA SER A 130 13.12 -3.31 3.23
C SER A 130 13.51 -2.07 4.05
N GLY A 131 13.71 -2.29 5.34
CA GLY A 131 14.31 -1.31 6.27
C GLY A 131 15.79 -1.56 6.54
N GLN A 132 16.40 -2.56 5.88
CA GLN A 132 17.80 -2.91 6.01
C GLN A 132 18.60 -2.41 4.81
N GLN A 133 19.92 -2.46 4.93
CA GLN A 133 20.78 -2.09 3.82
C GLN A 133 20.75 -3.17 2.74
N ASP A 134 20.08 -2.88 1.63
CA ASP A 134 19.93 -3.82 0.51
C ASP A 134 20.94 -3.55 -0.60
N ASN A 135 21.18 -2.28 -0.94
CA ASN A 135 22.05 -1.93 -2.05
C ASN A 135 22.77 -0.59 -1.80
N PRO A 136 24.06 -0.61 -1.46
CA PRO A 136 24.84 0.60 -1.17
C PRO A 136 25.04 1.53 -2.38
N THR A 137 24.71 1.09 -3.59
CA THR A 137 24.78 1.90 -4.82
C THR A 137 23.75 3.04 -4.82
N PHE A 138 22.65 2.89 -4.05
CA PHE A 138 21.57 3.86 -3.99
C PHE A 138 21.52 4.57 -2.65
N GLY A 139 21.73 5.88 -2.64
CA GLY A 139 21.56 6.76 -1.48
C GLY A 139 22.23 6.24 -0.21
N THR A 140 21.43 5.99 0.84
CA THR A 140 21.94 5.39 2.10
C THR A 140 22.03 3.86 2.04
N GLY A 141 21.53 3.24 0.97
CA GLY A 141 21.38 1.79 0.82
C GLY A 141 20.14 1.23 1.53
N ILE A 142 19.34 2.06 2.20
CA ILE A 142 18.12 1.69 2.91
C ILE A 142 16.93 2.38 2.25
N LEU A 143 16.22 1.65 1.40
CA LEU A 143 15.17 2.22 0.53
C LEU A 143 14.08 2.95 1.33
N LEU A 144 13.60 2.37 2.44
CA LEU A 144 12.55 2.99 3.25
C LEU A 144 13.01 4.30 3.88
N LYS A 145 14.23 4.35 4.40
CA LYS A 145 14.82 5.57 4.97
C LYS A 145 14.93 6.69 3.93
N ASP A 146 15.39 6.34 2.74
CA ASP A 146 15.56 7.30 1.64
C ASP A 146 14.22 7.78 1.11
N LEU A 147 13.21 6.89 1.02
CA LEU A 147 11.84 7.26 0.65
C LEU A 147 11.24 8.26 1.66
N ILE A 148 11.34 7.98 2.96
CA ILE A 148 10.86 8.89 4.00
C ILE A 148 11.57 10.24 3.89
N LYS A 149 12.91 10.24 3.80
CA LYS A 149 13.69 11.46 3.65
C LYS A 149 13.27 12.26 2.41
N TYR A 150 13.08 11.57 1.28
CA TYR A 150 12.63 12.20 0.04
C TYR A 150 11.26 12.85 0.20
N VAL A 151 10.26 12.10 0.66
CA VAL A 151 8.88 12.60 0.77
C VAL A 151 8.82 13.83 1.66
N TYR A 152 9.40 13.75 2.87
CA TYR A 152 9.29 14.82 3.87
C TYR A 152 10.32 15.96 3.70
N SER A 153 11.18 15.88 2.69
CA SER A 153 11.97 17.06 2.27
C SER A 153 11.17 18.02 1.38
N GLY A 154 10.01 17.60 0.84
CA GLY A 154 9.11 18.47 0.09
C GLY A 154 8.14 19.22 1.00
N GLU A 155 7.82 20.46 0.63
CA GLU A 155 6.93 21.34 1.40
C GLU A 155 5.52 20.75 1.54
N GLY A 156 5.08 20.46 2.77
CA GLY A 156 3.74 19.95 3.08
C GLY A 156 3.41 18.60 2.43
N CYS A 157 4.42 17.82 2.04
CA CYS A 157 4.23 16.49 1.48
C CYS A 157 3.91 15.48 2.58
N SER A 158 3.17 14.44 2.23
CA SER A 158 2.78 13.37 3.14
C SER A 158 2.78 12.01 2.44
N MET A 159 2.78 10.93 3.21
CA MET A 159 2.91 9.56 2.72
C MET A 159 1.74 8.70 3.16
N LEU A 160 1.22 7.90 2.22
CA LEU A 160 0.22 6.86 2.46
C LEU A 160 0.79 5.52 1.99
N LEU A 161 1.02 4.61 2.90
CA LEU A 161 1.56 3.27 2.67
C LEU A 161 0.44 2.24 2.64
N LEU A 162 0.39 1.42 1.59
CA LEU A 162 -0.55 0.31 1.48
C LEU A 162 0.21 -1.01 1.46
N GLY A 163 -0.25 -1.96 2.24
CA GLY A 163 0.35 -3.28 2.27
C GLY A 163 -0.58 -4.36 2.80
N ASP A 164 -0.06 -5.57 2.79
CA ASP A 164 -0.75 -6.76 3.29
C ASP A 164 0.19 -7.47 4.29
N ASP A 165 -0.21 -7.49 5.57
CA ASP A 165 0.56 -8.14 6.64
C ASP A 165 0.63 -9.67 6.48
N ALA A 166 -0.20 -10.25 5.60
CA ALA A 166 -0.17 -11.69 5.31
C ALA A 166 0.80 -12.02 4.14
N GLN A 167 1.34 -11.03 3.46
CA GLN A 167 2.41 -11.25 2.50
C GLN A 167 3.75 -11.46 3.23
N LEU A 168 4.66 -12.17 2.57
CA LEU A 168 5.99 -12.37 3.11
C LEU A 168 6.71 -11.02 3.30
N PRO A 169 7.28 -10.78 4.48
CA PRO A 169 8.10 -9.58 4.69
C PRO A 169 9.38 -9.64 3.84
N PRO A 170 10.09 -8.52 3.72
CA PRO A 170 11.39 -8.48 3.05
C PRO A 170 12.37 -9.50 3.66
N ILE A 171 13.28 -10.02 2.85
CA ILE A 171 14.31 -10.98 3.28
C ILE A 171 15.08 -10.41 4.48
N GLY A 172 15.20 -11.21 5.54
CA GLY A 172 15.91 -10.81 6.77
C GLY A 172 15.08 -9.99 7.76
N SER A 173 13.78 -9.81 7.51
CA SER A 173 12.85 -9.14 8.43
C SER A 173 11.71 -10.09 8.84
N GLU A 174 11.33 -10.07 10.11
CA GLU A 174 10.16 -10.81 10.60
C GLU A 174 8.84 -10.06 10.31
N ILE A 175 8.93 -8.74 10.27
CA ILE A 175 7.80 -7.83 10.01
C ILE A 175 8.22 -6.86 8.91
N SER A 176 7.27 -6.40 8.09
CA SER A 176 7.55 -5.33 7.11
C SER A 176 7.81 -4.00 7.81
N PRO A 177 9.01 -3.41 7.74
CA PRO A 177 9.32 -2.13 8.37
C PRO A 177 8.44 -0.97 7.89
N ALA A 178 8.00 -1.02 6.63
CA ALA A 178 7.13 0.00 6.05
C ALA A 178 5.69 -0.07 6.58
N LEU A 179 5.31 -1.16 7.24
CA LEU A 179 4.01 -1.31 7.90
C LEU A 179 4.14 -1.27 9.43
N ASP A 180 5.34 -1.22 9.98
CA ASP A 180 5.59 -1.12 11.41
C ASP A 180 5.46 0.34 11.88
N LEU A 181 4.44 0.61 12.70
CA LEU A 181 4.15 1.96 13.18
C LEU A 181 5.27 2.51 14.07
N ASN A 182 5.86 1.66 14.93
CA ASN A 182 6.93 2.07 15.83
C ASN A 182 8.19 2.44 15.02
N TYR A 183 8.49 1.67 13.98
CA TYR A 183 9.60 1.97 13.09
C TYR A 183 9.39 3.32 12.38
N LEU A 184 8.20 3.57 11.84
CA LEU A 184 7.87 4.82 11.16
C LEU A 184 7.85 6.03 12.12
N MET A 185 7.29 5.87 13.32
CA MET A 185 7.28 6.91 14.36
C MET A 185 8.71 7.25 14.82
N GLY A 186 9.65 6.31 14.74
CA GLY A 186 11.08 6.56 14.99
C GLY A 186 11.71 7.62 14.08
N PHE A 187 11.09 7.94 12.94
CA PHE A 187 11.48 9.05 12.06
C PHE A 187 10.80 10.38 12.40
N GLY A 188 10.07 10.46 13.51
CA GLY A 188 9.32 11.66 13.92
C GLY A 188 8.00 11.82 13.19
N LEU A 189 7.47 10.76 12.58
CA LEU A 189 6.20 10.80 11.86
C LEU A 189 5.02 10.58 12.80
N GLU A 190 3.94 11.31 12.58
CA GLU A 190 2.63 11.06 13.20
C GLU A 190 1.83 10.13 12.27
N ILE A 191 1.70 8.86 12.67
CA ILE A 191 1.12 7.82 11.83
C ILE A 191 -0.31 7.52 12.26
N THR A 192 -1.26 7.72 11.34
CA THR A 192 -2.60 7.14 11.42
C THR A 192 -2.58 5.78 10.74
N SER A 193 -3.23 4.77 11.30
CA SER A 193 -3.31 3.45 10.68
C SER A 193 -4.70 2.88 10.70
N TYR A 194 -4.99 2.03 9.71
CA TYR A 194 -6.21 1.25 9.64
C TYR A 194 -5.96 -0.11 9.00
N THR A 195 -6.70 -1.14 9.47
CA THR A 195 -6.60 -2.49 8.92
C THR A 195 -7.96 -2.95 8.40
N LEU A 196 -8.07 -3.18 7.10
CA LEU A 196 -9.24 -3.78 6.47
C LEU A 196 -9.22 -5.30 6.67
N THR A 197 -10.13 -5.81 7.46
CA THR A 197 -10.25 -7.25 7.77
C THR A 197 -11.36 -7.95 7.01
N GLN A 198 -12.44 -7.21 6.66
CA GLN A 198 -13.60 -7.78 5.99
C GLN A 198 -13.37 -7.94 4.49
N VAL A 199 -13.54 -9.15 3.98
CA VAL A 199 -13.54 -9.44 2.54
C VAL A 199 -14.77 -8.81 1.88
N ALA A 200 -14.61 -8.14 0.74
CA ALA A 200 -15.71 -7.55 0.00
C ALA A 200 -16.70 -8.65 -0.45
N ARG A 201 -18.02 -8.37 -0.35
CA ARG A 201 -19.09 -9.36 -0.67
C ARG A 201 -18.91 -10.04 -2.02
N GLN A 202 -18.43 -9.33 -3.04
CA GLN A 202 -18.17 -9.88 -4.38
C GLN A 202 -17.04 -10.91 -4.42
N ALA A 203 -16.18 -10.96 -3.41
CA ALA A 203 -15.10 -11.92 -3.29
C ALA A 203 -15.47 -13.17 -2.47
N LEU A 204 -16.65 -13.18 -1.83
CA LEU A 204 -17.11 -14.31 -1.01
C LEU A 204 -17.46 -15.55 -1.84
N ASP A 205 -17.74 -15.39 -3.14
CA ASP A 205 -17.98 -16.51 -4.05
C ASP A 205 -16.71 -17.19 -4.55
N SER A 206 -15.53 -16.59 -4.32
CA SER A 206 -14.23 -17.17 -4.67
C SER A 206 -13.80 -18.17 -3.61
N GLY A 207 -13.66 -19.45 -4.00
CA GLY A 207 -13.14 -20.48 -3.13
C GLY A 207 -11.69 -20.25 -2.75
N ILE A 208 -10.89 -19.66 -3.63
CA ILE A 208 -9.50 -19.28 -3.34
C ILE A 208 -9.45 -18.28 -2.18
N LEU A 209 -10.24 -17.23 -2.22
CA LEU A 209 -10.28 -16.20 -1.18
C LEU A 209 -10.89 -16.72 0.12
N ASN A 210 -11.94 -17.54 0.05
CA ASN A 210 -12.54 -18.20 1.21
C ASN A 210 -11.53 -19.10 1.93
N ASN A 211 -10.82 -19.94 1.19
CA ASN A 211 -9.83 -20.85 1.77
C ASN A 211 -8.62 -20.07 2.33
N ALA A 212 -8.13 -19.05 1.65
CA ALA A 212 -7.06 -18.18 2.15
C ALA A 212 -7.46 -17.48 3.45
N THR A 213 -8.70 -17.00 3.56
CA THR A 213 -9.23 -16.37 4.78
C THR A 213 -9.34 -17.39 5.92
N ASN A 214 -9.87 -18.58 5.64
CA ASN A 214 -9.99 -19.69 6.61
C ASN A 214 -8.62 -20.10 7.17
N ILE A 215 -7.63 -20.32 6.30
CA ILE A 215 -6.27 -20.66 6.71
C ILE A 215 -5.71 -19.61 7.66
N ARG A 216 -5.86 -18.34 7.32
CA ARG A 216 -5.38 -17.22 8.12
C ARG A 216 -6.03 -17.14 9.49
N GLU A 217 -7.36 -17.32 9.57
CA GLU A 217 -8.07 -17.35 10.85
C GLU A 217 -7.62 -18.52 11.72
N GLN A 218 -7.32 -19.65 11.12
CA GLN A 218 -6.85 -20.84 11.82
C GLN A 218 -5.41 -20.69 12.32
N ILE A 219 -4.53 -20.06 11.53
CA ILE A 219 -3.18 -19.69 11.97
C ILE A 219 -3.25 -18.77 13.19
N ASN A 220 -4.11 -17.75 13.17
CA ASN A 220 -4.30 -16.83 14.29
C ASN A 220 -4.85 -17.51 15.55
N LYS A 221 -5.59 -18.61 15.40
CA LYS A 221 -6.11 -19.45 16.49
C LYS A 221 -5.15 -20.56 16.91
N ASN A 222 -3.95 -20.64 16.34
CA ASN A 222 -2.98 -21.72 16.54
C ASN A 222 -3.57 -23.13 16.29
N THR A 223 -4.47 -23.26 15.32
CA THR A 223 -5.04 -24.56 14.94
C THR A 223 -4.29 -25.15 13.75
N THR A 224 -4.12 -26.48 13.74
CA THR A 224 -3.44 -27.22 12.65
C THR A 224 -4.42 -27.94 11.72
N LYS A 225 -5.73 -27.80 11.95
CA LYS A 225 -6.75 -28.42 11.09
C LYS A 225 -7.24 -27.39 10.08
N PHE A 226 -7.08 -27.71 8.81
CA PHE A 226 -7.52 -26.86 7.70
C PHE A 226 -8.62 -27.58 6.94
N ASP A 227 -9.84 -27.00 6.96
CA ASP A 227 -10.95 -27.47 6.15
C ASP A 227 -11.02 -26.60 4.88
N TYR A 228 -10.86 -27.25 3.72
CA TYR A 228 -10.92 -26.59 2.43
C TYR A 228 -12.31 -26.69 1.82
N LYS A 229 -12.82 -25.56 1.33
CA LYS A 229 -14.03 -25.52 0.53
C LYS A 229 -13.66 -25.57 -0.95
N PHE A 230 -14.02 -26.65 -1.62
CA PHE A 230 -13.79 -26.80 -3.06
C PHE A 230 -14.86 -26.03 -3.85
N THR A 231 -14.42 -25.30 -4.84
CA THR A 231 -15.24 -24.46 -5.73
C THR A 231 -14.64 -24.53 -7.14
N PRO A 232 -15.33 -24.06 -8.20
CA PRO A 232 -14.77 -24.11 -9.56
C PRO A 232 -13.42 -23.40 -9.72
N ASP A 233 -13.14 -22.38 -8.93
CA ASP A 233 -11.87 -21.62 -8.92
C ASP A 233 -10.84 -22.14 -7.90
N PHE A 234 -11.21 -23.16 -7.08
CA PHE A 234 -10.30 -23.83 -6.14
C PHE A 234 -10.58 -25.33 -6.14
N GLN A 235 -9.70 -26.10 -6.76
CA GLN A 235 -9.79 -27.55 -6.91
C GLN A 235 -8.56 -28.22 -6.30
N ALA A 236 -8.74 -29.45 -5.76
CA ALA A 236 -7.64 -30.28 -5.34
C ALA A 236 -7.14 -31.11 -6.53
N PHE A 237 -5.84 -31.13 -6.74
CA PHE A 237 -5.18 -32.00 -7.68
C PHE A 237 -4.37 -33.08 -6.95
N SER A 238 -4.41 -34.30 -7.40
CA SER A 238 -3.51 -35.34 -6.91
C SER A 238 -2.10 -35.13 -7.46
N GLY A 239 -1.07 -35.62 -6.74
CA GLY A 239 0.31 -35.45 -7.22
C GLY A 239 0.62 -36.11 -8.57
N GLY A 240 -0.29 -36.96 -9.10
CA GLY A 240 -0.21 -37.54 -10.44
C GLY A 240 -0.67 -36.62 -11.57
N ASP A 241 -1.46 -35.60 -11.24
CA ASP A 241 -2.06 -34.69 -12.25
C ASP A 241 -1.05 -33.70 -12.85
N PHE A 242 0.19 -33.69 -12.34
CA PHE A 242 1.28 -32.81 -12.81
C PHE A 242 2.33 -33.51 -13.66
N LEU A 243 2.10 -34.80 -14.02
CA LEU A 243 3.06 -35.60 -14.79
C LEU A 243 2.61 -35.96 -16.22
N GLU A 244 1.53 -35.34 -16.73
CA GLU A 244 1.10 -35.44 -18.13
C GLU A 244 1.43 -34.19 -18.97
#